data_d99c3205a06e18cfc9a98c84d3706bae
#
_entry.id   d99c3205a06e18cfc9a98c84d3706bae
#
_cell.length_a   1.000
_cell.length_b   1.000
_cell.length_c   1.000
_cell.angle_alpha   90.00
_cell.angle_beta   90.00
_cell.angle_gamma   90.00
#
_symmetry.space_group_name_H-M   'P 1'
#
loop_
_entity.id
_entity.type
_entity.pdbx_description
1 polymer ?
#
loop_
_entity_poly.entity_id
_entity_poly.type
_entity_poly.pdbx_seq_one_letter_code
_entity_poly.pdbx_strand_id
1 'polypeptide(L)'
;MGYYSEITGLSMKYFLIIWVCSFGSPINCGPAMVQNQTYDSWKACAIAAHIESTKVLQEMGSDSVNQYKLGTRYTCRLSPGSV
;
A
#
# COMPACT_ATOMS: atom_id res chain seq x y z
N MET A 1 -13.77 8.75 24.36
CA MET A 1 -14.05 8.41 24.03
C MET A 1 -13.85 7.75 23.25
N GLY A 2 -13.45 7.58 22.78
CA GLY A 2 -13.12 7.08 21.86
C GLY A 2 -13.70 6.09 21.74
N TYR A 3 -13.92 5.58 21.90
CA TYR A 3 -14.25 4.60 21.78
C TYR A 3 -15.33 4.53 21.21
N TYR A 4 -15.76 5.32 20.80
CA TYR A 4 -16.79 5.34 20.26
C TYR A 4 -16.95 4.85 19.05
N SER A 5 -16.08 4.74 18.34
CA SER A 5 -16.21 4.31 17.06
C SER A 5 -16.71 2.97 17.11
N GLU A 6 -16.26 2.18 17.91
CA GLU A 6 -16.71 0.94 17.86
C GLU A 6 -18.04 0.91 18.39
N ILE A 7 -18.43 1.76 19.06
CA ILE A 7 -19.68 1.79 19.51
C ILE A 7 -20.65 1.80 18.46
N THR A 8 -20.36 2.42 17.38
CA THR A 8 -21.29 2.48 16.29
C THR A 8 -21.29 1.24 15.54
N GLY A 9 -20.41 0.38 15.79
CA GLY A 9 -20.36 -0.80 15.01
C GLY A 9 -19.77 -0.66 13.67
N LEU A 10 -19.38 0.52 13.30
CA LEU A 10 -18.80 0.73 12.03
C LEU A 10 -17.34 0.79 12.21
N SER A 11 -16.62 -0.17 11.76
CA SER A 11 -15.24 -0.14 11.83
C SER A 11 -14.69 0.36 10.60
N MET A 12 -13.93 1.36 10.59
CA MET A 12 -13.25 1.90 9.43
C MET A 12 -11.94 1.18 9.27
N LYS A 13 -11.70 0.71 8.09
CA LYS A 13 -10.48 -0.04 7.82
C LYS A 13 -9.74 0.65 6.69
N TYR A 14 -8.44 0.50 6.69
CA TYR A 14 -7.62 1.01 5.61
C TYR A 14 -7.23 -0.16 4.70
N PHE A 15 -7.22 0.07 3.41
CA PHE A 15 -6.69 -0.90 2.48
C PHE A 15 -5.52 -0.30 1.72
N LEU A 16 -4.62 -1.15 1.31
CA LEU A 16 -3.35 -0.74 0.75
C LEU A 16 -3.36 -0.94 -0.75
N ILE A 17 -2.91 0.08 -1.47
CA ILE A 17 -2.72 0.01 -2.91
C ILE A 17 -1.26 0.34 -3.18
N ILE A 18 -0.60 -0.49 -3.97
CA ILE A 18 0.80 -0.30 -4.31
C ILE A 18 0.95 -0.24 -5.81
N TRP A 19 1.82 0.63 -6.27
CA TRP A 19 2.19 0.69 -7.69
C TRP A 19 3.68 0.47 -7.79
N VAL A 20 4.11 -0.27 -8.81
CA VAL A 20 5.53 -0.34 -9.16
C VAL A 20 5.76 0.69 -10.24
N CYS A 21 6.74 1.54 -10.03
CA CYS A 21 7.01 2.65 -10.93
C CYS A 21 8.45 2.65 -11.37
N SER A 22 8.67 3.15 -12.57
CA SER A 22 10.01 3.46 -13.02
C SER A 22 10.24 4.92 -12.72
N PHE A 23 11.24 5.22 -11.93
CA PHE A 23 11.52 6.59 -11.52
C PHE A 23 12.59 7.25 -12.36
N GLY A 24 12.79 6.74 -13.54
CA GLY A 24 13.60 7.43 -14.51
C GLY A 24 12.84 8.62 -15.05
N SER A 25 13.22 9.12 -16.16
CA SER A 25 12.58 10.27 -16.75
C SER A 25 12.00 9.86 -18.09
N PRO A 26 10.69 9.94 -18.23
CA PRO A 26 9.68 10.37 -17.27
C PRO A 26 9.31 9.25 -16.31
N ILE A 27 8.70 9.63 -15.19
CA ILE A 27 8.23 8.66 -14.24
C ILE A 27 7.02 7.95 -14.82
N ASN A 28 7.00 6.64 -14.69
CA ASN A 28 5.94 5.86 -15.28
C ASN A 28 5.57 4.72 -14.33
N CYS A 29 4.32 4.63 -13.96
CA CYS A 29 3.86 3.62 -13.03
C CYS A 29 2.97 2.60 -13.69
N GLY A 30 3.07 1.36 -13.25
CA GLY A 30 2.21 0.30 -13.75
C GLY A 30 0.85 0.31 -13.09
N PRO A 31 0.10 -0.76 -13.26
CA PRO A 31 -1.25 -0.80 -12.71
C PRO A 31 -1.23 -0.91 -11.20
N ALA A 32 -2.31 -0.46 -10.59
CA ALA A 32 -2.46 -0.53 -9.15
C ALA A 32 -2.62 -1.98 -8.70
N MET A 33 -1.96 -2.30 -7.60
CA MET A 33 -2.10 -3.60 -6.99
C MET A 33 -2.79 -3.42 -5.65
N VAL A 34 -4.04 -3.84 -5.56
CA VAL A 34 -4.82 -3.69 -4.35
C VAL A 34 -4.60 -4.92 -3.49
N GLN A 35 -4.18 -4.69 -2.26
CA GLN A 35 -3.93 -5.80 -1.35
C GLN A 35 -5.24 -6.30 -0.78
N ASN A 36 -5.32 -7.61 -0.53
CA ASN A 36 -6.52 -8.18 0.00
C ASN A 36 -6.73 -7.93 1.47
N GLN A 37 -5.70 -7.58 2.17
CA GLN A 37 -5.76 -7.43 3.60
C GLN A 37 -6.15 -6.01 3.98
N THR A 38 -6.84 -5.83 5.08
CA THR A 38 -7.14 -4.50 5.58
C THR A 38 -6.41 -4.29 6.90
N TYR A 39 -6.28 -3.03 7.30
CA TYR A 39 -5.54 -2.64 8.48
C TYR A 39 -6.39 -1.71 9.33
N ASP A 40 -6.22 -1.79 10.63
CA ASP A 40 -7.05 -1.04 11.56
C ASP A 40 -6.65 0.41 11.69
N SER A 41 -5.47 0.78 11.27
CA SER A 41 -5.00 2.14 11.40
C SER A 41 -4.14 2.54 10.22
N TRP A 42 -4.00 3.83 10.01
CA TRP A 42 -3.11 4.35 8.99
C TRP A 42 -1.69 3.86 9.23
N LYS A 43 -1.24 3.90 10.48
CA LYS A 43 0.11 3.48 10.81
C LYS A 43 0.35 2.02 10.43
N ALA A 44 -0.60 1.15 10.76
CA ALA A 44 -0.46 -0.26 10.42
C ALA A 44 -0.40 -0.45 8.90
N CYS A 45 -1.23 0.28 8.17
CA CYS A 45 -1.23 0.21 6.72
C CYS A 45 0.10 0.73 6.15
N ALA A 46 0.60 1.83 6.68
CA ALA A 46 1.85 2.41 6.19
C ALA A 46 3.03 1.48 6.44
N ILE A 47 3.07 0.84 7.59
CA ILE A 47 4.14 -0.11 7.88
C ILE A 47 4.04 -1.29 6.91
N ALA A 48 2.84 -1.80 6.71
CA ALA A 48 2.65 -2.90 5.78
C ALA A 48 3.06 -2.51 4.37
N ALA A 49 2.81 -1.25 3.98
CA ALA A 49 3.20 -0.78 2.66
C ALA A 49 4.71 -0.87 2.45
N HIS A 50 5.48 -0.50 3.45
CA HIS A 50 6.93 -0.57 3.33
C HIS A 50 7.41 -2.02 3.28
N ILE A 51 6.80 -2.89 4.07
CA ILE A 51 7.18 -4.30 4.05
C ILE A 51 6.84 -4.92 2.71
N GLU A 52 5.66 -4.67 2.19
CA GLU A 52 5.25 -5.24 0.91
C GLU A 52 6.06 -4.66 -0.23
N SER A 53 6.40 -3.39 -0.17
CA SER A 53 7.24 -2.77 -1.19
C SER A 53 8.62 -3.42 -1.22
N THR A 54 9.18 -3.70 -0.08
CA THR A 54 10.47 -4.37 -0.01
C THR A 54 10.39 -5.76 -0.64
N LYS A 55 9.32 -6.50 -0.34
CA LYS A 55 9.17 -7.83 -0.91
C LYS A 55 9.06 -7.77 -2.43
N VAL A 56 8.27 -6.83 -2.93
CA VAL A 56 8.10 -6.71 -4.37
C VAL A 56 9.42 -6.43 -5.04
N LEU A 57 10.19 -5.50 -4.51
CA LEU A 57 11.48 -5.17 -5.12
C LEU A 57 12.47 -6.31 -5.01
N GLN A 58 12.40 -7.07 -3.93
CA GLN A 58 13.30 -8.23 -3.79
C GLN A 58 12.95 -9.34 -4.76
N GLU A 59 11.68 -9.47 -5.11
CA GLU A 59 11.26 -10.48 -6.06
C GLU A 59 11.59 -10.10 -7.49
N MET A 60 11.75 -8.81 -7.77
CA MET A 60 12.15 -8.37 -9.08
C MET A 60 13.66 -8.50 -9.16
N GLY A 61 14.20 -8.84 -10.21
CA GLY A 61 15.65 -9.02 -10.32
C GLY A 61 16.40 -7.71 -10.13
N SER A 62 17.59 -7.77 -9.55
CA SER A 62 18.42 -6.60 -9.33
C SER A 62 18.68 -5.84 -10.61
N ASP A 63 18.91 -6.56 -11.69
CA ASP A 63 19.20 -5.92 -12.97
C ASP A 63 18.04 -5.05 -13.42
N SER A 64 16.82 -5.54 -13.32
CA SER A 64 15.66 -4.79 -13.73
C SER A 64 15.45 -3.59 -12.83
N VAL A 65 15.57 -3.78 -11.53
CA VAL A 65 15.38 -2.69 -10.59
C VAL A 65 16.38 -1.58 -10.86
N ASN A 66 17.62 -1.95 -11.07
CA ASN A 66 18.67 -0.95 -11.29
C ASN A 66 18.57 -0.30 -12.66
N GLN A 67 18.26 -1.10 -13.68
CA GLN A 67 18.21 -0.59 -15.03
C GLN A 67 17.07 0.39 -15.23
N TYR A 68 15.91 0.06 -14.72
CA TYR A 68 14.73 0.88 -14.94
C TYR A 68 14.42 1.80 -13.76
N LYS A 69 15.25 1.79 -12.73
CA LYS A 69 15.06 2.62 -11.55
C LYS A 69 13.70 2.37 -10.94
N LEU A 70 13.42 1.09 -10.69
CA LEU A 70 12.12 0.70 -10.18
C LEU A 70 11.99 1.00 -8.71
N GLY A 71 10.82 1.37 -8.32
CA GLY A 71 10.48 1.59 -6.92
C GLY A 71 9.00 1.44 -6.77
N THR A 72 8.48 1.78 -5.62
CA THR A 72 7.05 1.63 -5.38
C THR A 72 6.47 2.92 -4.86
N ARG A 73 5.20 3.09 -5.12
CA ARG A 73 4.38 4.13 -4.51
C ARG A 73 3.24 3.42 -3.83
N TYR A 74 2.68 4.02 -2.78
CA TYR A 74 1.55 3.41 -2.13
C TYR A 74 0.58 4.46 -1.65
N THR A 75 -0.62 4.01 -1.38
CA THR A 75 -1.59 4.83 -0.68
C THR A 75 -2.39 3.91 0.22
N CYS A 76 -2.79 4.42 1.36
CA CYS A 76 -3.69 3.74 2.27
C CYS A 76 -5.01 4.47 2.22
N ARG A 77 -6.06 3.77 1.79
CA ARG A 77 -7.37 4.38 1.62
C ARG A 77 -8.32 3.86 2.67
N LEU A 78 -9.10 4.78 3.21
CA LEU A 78 -10.06 4.41 4.21
C LEU A 78 -11.28 3.82 3.53
N SER A 79 -11.72 2.68 4.02
CA SER A 79 -12.90 2.06 3.51
C SER A 79 -13.88 1.96 4.64
N PRO A 80 -15.10 2.27 4.42
CA PRO A 80 -16.10 2.11 5.45
C PRO A 80 -16.17 0.63 5.77
N GLY A 81 -16.18 0.27 6.91
CA GLY A 81 -16.21 -1.06 7.28
C GLY A 81 -17.25 -1.79 6.67
N SER A 82 -17.31 -2.95 6.80
CA SER A 82 -18.16 -3.56 6.18
C SER A 82 -19.28 -3.41 6.59
N VAL A 83 -20.02 -3.08 6.22
CA VAL A 83 -21.15 -2.84 6.51
C VAL A 83 -21.83 -3.80 6.12
#